data_7d802d823dc02243a42c8090138c8865
#
_entry.id   7d802d823dc02243a42c8090138c8865
#
_cell.length_a   1.000
_cell.length_b   1.000
_cell.length_c   1.000
_cell.angle_alpha   90.00
_cell.angle_beta   90.00
_cell.angle_gamma   90.00
#
_symmetry.space_group_name_H-M   'P 1'
#
loop_
_entity.id
_entity.type
_entity.pdbx_description
1 polymer ?
#
loop_
_entity_poly.entity_id
_entity_poly.type
_entity_poly.pdbx_seq_one_letter_code
_entity_poly.pdbx_strand_id
1 'polypeptide(L)'
;MKNVTLRDVAELAGVSQTTASLTLNHSSRANFRNGTRKRVLAAARQLGYRSFASLKRRTDITEYMLLVLVPTLANPYYVELAQAIEEYAGTLGYRVTVCNTFRKPELERFYLDILVGRNVRGVIYSFLPGSLRYIERLAEVLPIVLVGEETGELPICSIGLSDVNAGMLLADHLLALGHRRFAFISTQSERFTLARQQRLEGLRRQMKACGKADEIEV
;
A
#
# COMPACT_ATOMS: atom_id res chain seq x y z
N MET A 1 -29.26 -11.22 19.11
CA MET A 1 -29.86 -9.96 18.60
C MET A 1 -30.36 -10.21 17.19
N LYS A 2 -31.65 -9.91 16.91
CA LYS A 2 -32.24 -10.14 15.58
C LYS A 2 -31.67 -9.10 14.60
N ASN A 3 -31.04 -9.55 13.51
CA ASN A 3 -30.54 -8.62 12.48
C ASN A 3 -31.75 -7.96 11.81
N VAL A 4 -31.82 -6.63 11.91
CA VAL A 4 -32.85 -5.82 11.23
C VAL A 4 -32.63 -5.87 9.74
N THR A 5 -33.68 -6.21 9.00
CA THR A 5 -33.67 -6.37 7.55
C THR A 5 -34.30 -5.17 6.83
N LEU A 6 -34.06 -5.06 5.52
CA LEU A 6 -34.77 -4.08 4.69
C LEU A 6 -36.29 -4.29 4.67
N ARG A 7 -36.75 -5.52 4.88
CA ARG A 7 -38.16 -5.88 4.98
C ARG A 7 -38.77 -5.23 6.21
N ASP A 8 -38.11 -5.30 7.36
CA ASP A 8 -38.61 -4.70 8.61
C ASP A 8 -38.74 -3.17 8.45
N VAL A 9 -37.81 -2.53 7.77
CA VAL A 9 -37.90 -1.09 7.46
C VAL A 9 -39.06 -0.76 6.53
N ALA A 10 -39.27 -1.55 5.49
CA ALA A 10 -40.39 -1.39 4.55
C ALA A 10 -41.72 -1.53 5.24
N GLU A 11 -41.87 -2.53 6.12
CA GLU A 11 -43.07 -2.81 6.91
C GLU A 11 -43.36 -1.64 7.88
N LEU A 12 -42.39 -1.19 8.65
CA LEU A 12 -42.54 -0.05 9.57
C LEU A 12 -42.86 1.26 8.84
N ALA A 13 -42.31 1.47 7.64
CA ALA A 13 -42.56 2.67 6.83
C ALA A 13 -43.87 2.62 6.03
N GLY A 14 -44.58 1.48 5.99
CA GLY A 14 -45.78 1.26 5.21
C GLY A 14 -45.55 1.40 3.70
N VAL A 15 -44.45 0.79 3.18
CA VAL A 15 -44.06 0.83 1.76
C VAL A 15 -43.59 -0.55 1.28
N SER A 16 -43.52 -0.76 -0.03
CA SER A 16 -42.90 -1.96 -0.57
C SER A 16 -41.40 -2.01 -0.29
N GLN A 17 -40.82 -3.20 -0.23
CA GLN A 17 -39.37 -3.40 -0.04
C GLN A 17 -38.56 -2.72 -1.15
N THR A 18 -39.07 -2.72 -2.40
CA THR A 18 -38.48 -2.01 -3.53
C THR A 18 -38.46 -0.50 -3.29
N THR A 19 -39.55 0.08 -2.79
CA THR A 19 -39.64 1.50 -2.45
C THR A 19 -38.66 1.86 -1.32
N ALA A 20 -38.60 1.05 -0.27
CA ALA A 20 -37.62 1.23 0.81
C ALA A 20 -36.19 1.18 0.29
N SER A 21 -35.85 0.18 -0.54
CA SER A 21 -34.54 0.03 -1.16
C SER A 21 -34.14 1.23 -2.01
N LEU A 22 -35.00 1.64 -2.94
CA LEU A 22 -34.75 2.77 -3.82
C LEU A 22 -34.63 4.09 -3.05
N THR A 23 -35.41 4.26 -1.99
CA THR A 23 -35.35 5.44 -1.11
C THR A 23 -34.05 5.50 -0.32
N LEU A 24 -33.62 4.38 0.25
CA LEU A 24 -32.39 4.27 1.05
C LEU A 24 -31.12 4.33 0.18
N ASN A 25 -31.20 3.86 -1.06
CA ASN A 25 -30.08 3.84 -1.99
C ASN A 25 -29.99 5.12 -2.86
N HIS A 26 -30.88 6.12 -2.66
CA HIS A 26 -30.92 7.37 -3.44
C HIS A 26 -30.83 7.14 -4.95
N SER A 27 -31.60 6.23 -5.50
CA SER A 27 -31.71 6.09 -6.93
C SER A 27 -32.28 7.40 -7.50
N SER A 28 -31.50 8.12 -8.29
CA SER A 28 -31.92 9.33 -9.01
C SER A 28 -33.11 9.10 -9.95
N ARG A 29 -33.45 7.83 -10.22
CA ARG A 29 -34.56 7.40 -11.08
C ARG A 29 -35.91 7.31 -10.36
N ALA A 30 -35.96 7.48 -9.02
CA ALA A 30 -37.19 7.33 -8.26
C ALA A 30 -37.59 8.66 -7.62
N ASN A 31 -38.57 9.33 -8.24
CA ASN A 31 -39.14 10.59 -7.74
C ASN A 31 -40.27 10.26 -6.73
N PHE A 32 -39.89 9.96 -5.48
CA PHE A 32 -40.87 9.69 -4.41
C PHE A 32 -41.37 11.00 -3.81
N ARG A 33 -42.68 11.05 -3.46
CA ARG A 33 -43.23 12.15 -2.70
C ARG A 33 -42.42 12.35 -1.41
N ASN A 34 -42.15 13.60 -1.03
CA ASN A 34 -41.32 13.95 0.14
C ASN A 34 -41.76 13.25 1.44
N GLY A 35 -43.05 12.95 1.61
CA GLY A 35 -43.59 12.22 2.76
C GLY A 35 -43.14 10.77 2.83
N THR A 36 -43.06 10.04 1.72
CA THR A 36 -42.62 8.65 1.68
C THR A 36 -41.15 8.52 2.06
N ARG A 37 -40.31 9.42 1.56
CA ARG A 37 -38.89 9.47 1.88
C ARG A 37 -38.64 9.72 3.38
N LYS A 38 -39.38 10.66 3.99
CA LYS A 38 -39.27 10.94 5.42
C LYS A 38 -39.64 9.73 6.26
N ARG A 39 -40.73 9.01 5.93
CA ARG A 39 -41.18 7.80 6.67
C ARG A 39 -40.14 6.68 6.60
N VAL A 40 -39.59 6.39 5.41
CA VAL A 40 -38.58 5.34 5.25
C VAL A 40 -37.32 5.64 6.03
N LEU A 41 -36.85 6.90 5.99
CA LEU A 41 -35.65 7.31 6.75
C LEU A 41 -35.89 7.28 8.26
N ALA A 42 -37.08 7.65 8.74
CA ALA A 42 -37.46 7.56 10.14
C ALA A 42 -37.51 6.11 10.62
N ALA A 43 -38.15 5.23 9.86
CA ALA A 43 -38.22 3.79 10.16
C ALA A 43 -36.83 3.15 10.21
N ALA A 44 -35.96 3.47 9.26
CA ALA A 44 -34.58 2.97 9.24
C ALA A 44 -33.78 3.41 10.48
N ARG A 45 -33.93 4.68 10.90
CA ARG A 45 -33.30 5.20 12.13
C ARG A 45 -33.84 4.52 13.38
N GLN A 46 -35.13 4.39 13.49
CA GLN A 46 -35.81 3.77 14.66
C GLN A 46 -35.41 2.31 14.87
N LEU A 47 -35.27 1.56 13.77
CA LEU A 47 -34.84 0.16 13.79
C LEU A 47 -33.33 -0.04 13.87
N GLY A 48 -32.52 1.04 13.74
CA GLY A 48 -31.08 0.93 13.64
C GLY A 48 -30.60 0.25 12.35
N TYR A 49 -31.45 0.23 11.30
CA TYR A 49 -31.11 -0.38 10.02
C TYR A 49 -30.03 0.41 9.31
N ARG A 50 -28.95 -0.29 8.93
CA ARG A 50 -27.85 0.26 8.14
C ARG A 50 -27.85 -0.37 6.76
N SER A 51 -28.17 0.41 5.72
CA SER A 51 -28.01 -0.06 4.35
C SER A 51 -26.55 -0.04 3.91
N PHE A 52 -26.15 -0.98 3.03
CA PHE A 52 -24.81 -0.90 2.40
C PHE A 52 -24.55 0.43 1.70
N ALA A 53 -25.58 1.09 1.18
CA ALA A 53 -25.45 2.44 0.60
C ALA A 53 -25.18 3.52 1.66
N SER A 54 -25.62 3.34 2.92
CA SER A 54 -25.26 4.24 4.01
C SER A 54 -23.81 4.06 4.47
N LEU A 55 -23.27 2.86 4.32
CA LEU A 55 -21.82 2.61 4.50
C LEU A 55 -21.00 3.26 3.37
N LYS A 56 -21.50 3.22 2.13
CA LYS A 56 -20.86 3.95 1.01
C LYS A 56 -20.84 5.47 1.19
N ARG A 57 -21.81 6.04 1.94
CA ARG A 57 -21.88 7.51 2.18
C ARG A 57 -21.08 7.97 3.40
N ARG A 58 -20.58 7.10 4.23
CA ARG A 58 -19.55 7.48 5.21
C ARG A 58 -18.19 7.78 4.57
N THR A 59 -18.10 7.77 3.25
CA THR A 59 -16.98 8.34 2.49
C THR A 59 -17.03 9.89 2.36
N ASP A 60 -17.84 10.61 3.15
CA ASP A 60 -17.49 11.94 3.62
C ASP A 60 -16.42 11.88 4.74
N ILE A 61 -15.66 10.80 4.79
CA ILE A 61 -14.39 10.75 5.49
C ILE A 61 -13.44 11.58 4.63
N THR A 62 -13.26 12.82 5.00
CA THR A 62 -12.17 13.70 4.57
C THR A 62 -10.79 13.19 4.96
N GLU A 63 -10.68 11.94 5.40
CA GLU A 63 -9.42 11.32 5.72
C GLU A 63 -8.74 10.90 4.41
N TYR A 64 -7.64 11.55 4.13
CA TYR A 64 -6.77 11.19 3.02
C TYR A 64 -6.07 9.86 3.31
N MET A 65 -5.91 9.04 2.28
CA MET A 65 -5.32 7.72 2.39
C MET A 65 -3.99 7.66 1.66
N LEU A 66 -2.99 7.03 2.27
CA LEU A 66 -1.77 6.59 1.62
C LEU A 66 -1.80 5.07 1.44
N LEU A 67 -1.33 4.59 0.30
CA LEU A 67 -1.11 3.17 0.08
C LEU A 67 0.36 2.84 0.29
N VAL A 68 0.64 1.82 1.07
CA VAL A 68 1.99 1.28 1.25
C VAL A 68 2.02 -0.13 0.67
N LEU A 69 2.73 -0.30 -0.43
CA LEU A 69 2.91 -1.61 -1.06
C LEU A 69 4.18 -2.25 -0.54
N VAL A 70 4.01 -3.45 0.03
CA VAL A 70 5.12 -4.26 0.56
C VAL A 70 5.20 -5.60 -0.17
N PRO A 71 6.41 -6.15 -0.36
CA PRO A 71 6.57 -7.41 -1.07
C PRO A 71 6.22 -8.63 -0.21
N THR A 72 6.27 -8.48 1.12
CA THR A 72 5.95 -9.53 2.10
C THR A 72 5.80 -8.93 3.49
N LEU A 73 4.91 -9.50 4.29
CA LEU A 73 4.79 -9.19 5.72
C LEU A 73 5.55 -10.21 6.61
N ALA A 74 6.18 -11.22 6.00
CA ALA A 74 6.99 -12.18 6.74
C ALA A 74 8.38 -11.64 7.13
N ASN A 75 8.84 -10.55 6.50
CA ASN A 75 10.09 -9.89 6.85
C ASN A 75 9.81 -8.70 7.77
N PRO A 76 10.35 -8.70 9.01
CA PRO A 76 10.13 -7.63 10.00
C PRO A 76 10.44 -6.23 9.48
N TYR A 77 11.44 -6.09 8.60
CA TYR A 77 11.79 -4.79 8.00
C TYR A 77 10.58 -4.07 7.37
N TYR A 78 9.76 -4.79 6.60
CA TYR A 78 8.60 -4.17 5.94
C TYR A 78 7.47 -3.86 6.92
N VAL A 79 7.36 -4.62 8.00
CA VAL A 79 6.38 -4.38 9.07
C VAL A 79 6.75 -3.12 9.84
N GLU A 80 7.99 -2.99 10.27
CA GLU A 80 8.50 -1.81 10.98
C GLU A 80 8.42 -0.56 10.11
N LEU A 81 8.79 -0.66 8.83
CA LEU A 81 8.65 0.44 7.87
C LEU A 81 7.19 0.89 7.73
N ALA A 82 6.28 -0.05 7.55
CA ALA A 82 4.86 0.25 7.40
C ALA A 82 4.28 0.89 8.67
N GLN A 83 4.65 0.39 9.83
CA GLN A 83 4.25 0.95 11.13
C GLN A 83 4.77 2.38 11.32
N ALA A 84 6.04 2.63 11.04
CA ALA A 84 6.61 3.97 11.13
C ALA A 84 5.92 4.97 10.18
N ILE A 85 5.59 4.52 8.96
CA ILE A 85 4.83 5.33 8.01
C ILE A 85 3.43 5.61 8.55
N GLU A 86 2.73 4.60 9.11
CA GLU A 86 1.39 4.76 9.65
C GLU A 86 1.35 5.73 10.83
N GLU A 87 2.28 5.60 11.77
CA GLU A 87 2.41 6.48 12.92
C GLU A 87 2.63 7.94 12.49
N TYR A 88 3.59 8.18 11.60
CA TYR A 88 3.88 9.55 11.14
C TYR A 88 2.75 10.12 10.27
N ALA A 89 2.21 9.35 9.35
CA ALA A 89 1.09 9.77 8.51
C ALA A 89 -0.14 10.13 9.35
N GLY A 90 -0.38 9.39 10.44
CA GLY A 90 -1.45 9.68 11.41
C GLY A 90 -1.33 11.06 12.03
N THR A 91 -0.13 11.54 12.33
CA THR A 91 0.11 12.90 12.86
C THR A 91 -0.25 13.99 11.84
N LEU A 92 -0.23 13.66 10.55
CA LEU A 92 -0.56 14.56 9.44
C LEU A 92 -2.02 14.42 8.97
N GLY A 93 -2.84 13.60 9.64
CA GLY A 93 -4.25 13.38 9.29
C GLY A 93 -4.46 12.39 8.14
N TYR A 94 -3.44 11.61 7.77
CA TYR A 94 -3.56 10.54 6.78
C TYR A 94 -3.84 9.20 7.44
N ARG A 95 -4.59 8.34 6.71
CA ARG A 95 -4.70 6.91 7.02
C ARG A 95 -3.83 6.10 6.08
N VAL A 96 -3.30 5.00 6.56
CA VAL A 96 -2.47 4.11 5.76
C VAL A 96 -3.19 2.79 5.49
N THR A 97 -3.07 2.30 4.27
CA THR A 97 -3.47 0.95 3.89
C THR A 97 -2.25 0.21 3.39
N VAL A 98 -1.87 -0.86 4.10
CA VAL A 98 -0.74 -1.71 3.72
C VAL A 98 -1.24 -2.82 2.79
N CYS A 99 -0.62 -2.94 1.61
CA CYS A 99 -0.94 -3.92 0.58
C CYS A 99 0.22 -4.89 0.40
N ASN A 100 0.03 -6.16 0.76
CA ASN A 100 1.02 -7.21 0.54
C ASN A 100 0.89 -7.77 -0.87
N THR A 101 1.87 -7.53 -1.71
CA THR A 101 1.83 -7.85 -3.15
C THR A 101 2.46 -9.20 -3.50
N PHE A 102 3.24 -9.80 -2.58
CA PHE A 102 4.04 -11.01 -2.84
C PHE A 102 4.96 -10.88 -4.07
N ARG A 103 5.36 -9.65 -4.43
CA ARG A 103 6.10 -9.30 -5.66
C ARG A 103 5.38 -9.73 -6.95
N LYS A 104 4.04 -9.77 -6.93
CA LYS A 104 3.22 -10.14 -8.07
C LYS A 104 2.66 -8.89 -8.73
N PRO A 105 3.07 -8.55 -9.98
CA PRO A 105 2.61 -7.36 -10.68
C PRO A 105 1.08 -7.28 -10.84
N GLU A 106 0.42 -8.44 -10.93
CA GLU A 106 -1.04 -8.52 -11.01
C GLU A 106 -1.71 -8.08 -9.71
N LEU A 107 -1.12 -8.37 -8.53
CA LEU A 107 -1.64 -7.90 -7.25
C LEU A 107 -1.36 -6.41 -7.03
N GLU A 108 -0.19 -5.92 -7.47
CA GLU A 108 0.11 -4.48 -7.45
C GLU A 108 -0.97 -3.70 -8.22
N ARG A 109 -1.24 -4.10 -9.47
CA ARG A 109 -2.28 -3.48 -10.30
C ARG A 109 -3.66 -3.59 -9.67
N PHE A 110 -4.01 -4.76 -9.16
CA PHE A 110 -5.30 -4.98 -8.51
C PHE A 110 -5.53 -4.00 -7.35
N TYR A 111 -4.55 -3.83 -6.45
CA TYR A 111 -4.67 -2.89 -5.34
C TYR A 111 -4.76 -1.45 -5.82
N LEU A 112 -3.93 -1.06 -6.79
CA LEU A 112 -3.94 0.29 -7.34
C LEU A 112 -5.27 0.59 -8.07
N ASP A 113 -5.77 -0.31 -8.90
CA ASP A 113 -7.02 -0.13 -9.65
C ASP A 113 -8.24 0.01 -8.73
N ILE A 114 -8.27 -0.73 -7.61
CA ILE A 114 -9.38 -0.69 -6.65
C ILE A 114 -9.31 0.55 -5.74
N LEU A 115 -8.11 0.93 -5.30
CA LEU A 115 -7.92 1.90 -4.22
C LEU A 115 -7.63 3.31 -4.73
N VAL A 116 -6.96 3.46 -5.88
CA VAL A 116 -6.77 4.76 -6.52
C VAL A 116 -8.13 5.33 -6.95
N GLY A 117 -8.39 6.57 -6.61
CA GLY A 117 -9.72 7.19 -6.80
C GLY A 117 -10.65 7.09 -5.58
N ARG A 118 -10.23 6.40 -4.50
CA ARG A 118 -10.95 6.34 -3.22
C ARG A 118 -10.25 7.17 -2.13
N ASN A 119 -10.07 8.47 -2.36
CA ASN A 119 -9.35 9.38 -1.46
C ASN A 119 -7.86 9.04 -1.23
N VAL A 120 -7.26 8.20 -2.06
CA VAL A 120 -5.81 7.96 -2.06
C VAL A 120 -5.10 9.21 -2.55
N ARG A 121 -4.12 9.67 -1.79
CA ARG A 121 -3.33 10.88 -2.07
C ARG A 121 -1.88 10.60 -2.41
N GLY A 122 -1.43 9.37 -2.23
CA GLY A 122 -0.09 8.95 -2.58
C GLY A 122 0.11 7.46 -2.41
N VAL A 123 1.16 6.96 -3.04
CA VAL A 123 1.58 5.56 -2.98
C VAL A 123 3.04 5.50 -2.53
N ILE A 124 3.32 4.64 -1.59
CA ILE A 124 4.68 4.35 -1.12
C ILE A 124 4.98 2.89 -1.48
N TYR A 125 6.00 2.70 -2.28
CA TYR A 125 6.55 1.40 -2.61
C TYR A 125 7.77 1.11 -1.74
N SER A 126 7.87 -0.08 -1.18
CA SER A 126 9.04 -0.55 -0.44
C SER A 126 9.91 -1.54 -1.23
N PHE A 127 9.68 -1.62 -2.53
CA PHE A 127 10.40 -2.48 -3.49
C PHE A 127 10.17 -1.95 -4.91
N LEU A 128 11.04 -2.32 -5.85
CA LEU A 128 10.91 -1.89 -7.24
C LEU A 128 9.62 -2.43 -7.87
N PRO A 129 8.74 -1.57 -8.42
CA PRO A 129 7.49 -2.00 -9.03
C PRO A 129 7.68 -2.96 -10.20
N GLY A 130 6.81 -3.97 -10.29
CA GLY A 130 6.87 -4.96 -11.37
C GLY A 130 6.35 -4.46 -12.73
N SER A 131 5.57 -3.37 -12.76
CA SER A 131 4.97 -2.81 -13.98
C SER A 131 5.36 -1.34 -14.17
N LEU A 132 6.58 -1.08 -14.65
CA LEU A 132 7.16 0.27 -14.76
C LEU A 132 6.28 1.21 -15.58
N ARG A 133 5.82 0.80 -16.78
CA ARG A 133 4.94 1.61 -17.64
C ARG A 133 3.60 1.99 -16.99
N TYR A 134 3.09 1.15 -16.09
CA TYR A 134 1.88 1.47 -15.35
C TYR A 134 2.16 2.55 -14.30
N ILE A 135 3.30 2.44 -13.61
CA ILE A 135 3.74 3.39 -12.61
C ILE A 135 4.07 4.76 -13.21
N GLU A 136 4.71 4.81 -14.37
CA GLU A 136 4.95 6.06 -15.11
C GLU A 136 3.66 6.85 -15.33
N ARG A 137 2.62 6.19 -15.87
CA ARG A 137 1.32 6.82 -16.09
C ARG A 137 0.59 7.20 -14.81
N LEU A 138 0.73 6.38 -13.76
CA LEU A 138 0.11 6.69 -12.48
C LEU A 138 0.78 7.88 -11.79
N ALA A 139 2.08 8.04 -11.96
CA ALA A 139 2.86 9.15 -11.41
C ALA A 139 2.47 10.52 -11.99
N GLU A 140 1.85 10.56 -13.18
CA GLU A 140 1.30 11.80 -13.76
C GLU A 140 0.15 12.40 -12.94
N VAL A 141 -0.57 11.54 -12.19
CA VAL A 141 -1.81 11.94 -11.49
C VAL A 141 -1.76 11.70 -9.98
N LEU A 142 -0.78 10.96 -9.49
CA LEU A 142 -0.67 10.60 -8.09
C LEU A 142 0.80 10.57 -7.64
N PRO A 143 1.17 11.26 -6.53
CA PRO A 143 2.52 11.16 -5.98
C PRO A 143 2.89 9.72 -5.62
N ILE A 144 4.07 9.28 -6.09
CA ILE A 144 4.63 7.96 -5.80
C ILE A 144 6.03 8.13 -5.23
N VAL A 145 6.32 7.42 -4.15
CA VAL A 145 7.64 7.38 -3.51
C VAL A 145 8.11 5.93 -3.42
N LEU A 146 9.33 5.68 -3.82
CA LEU A 146 10.02 4.40 -3.65
C LEU A 146 10.96 4.49 -2.44
N VAL A 147 10.90 3.51 -1.54
CA VAL A 147 11.75 3.44 -0.34
C VAL A 147 12.64 2.21 -0.41
N GLY A 148 13.93 2.42 -0.18
CA GLY A 148 14.92 1.35 -0.05
C GLY A 148 15.57 0.90 -1.36
N GLU A 149 15.11 1.37 -2.51
CA GLU A 149 15.72 1.08 -3.81
C GLU A 149 15.83 2.37 -4.65
N GLU A 150 16.71 2.41 -5.62
CA GLU A 150 16.84 3.52 -6.56
C GLU A 150 15.83 3.37 -7.71
N THR A 151 15.26 4.49 -8.16
CA THR A 151 14.22 4.49 -9.19
C THR A 151 14.75 4.23 -10.61
N GLY A 152 16.05 4.32 -10.83
CA GLY A 152 16.60 4.35 -12.17
C GLY A 152 16.06 5.54 -12.98
N GLU A 153 15.43 5.25 -14.13
CA GLU A 153 14.84 6.27 -15.03
C GLU A 153 13.35 6.58 -14.71
N LEU A 154 12.76 5.95 -13.67
CA LEU A 154 11.37 6.20 -13.34
C LEU A 154 11.14 7.63 -12.85
N PRO A 155 10.10 8.34 -13.32
CA PRO A 155 9.79 9.71 -12.93
C PRO A 155 9.07 9.76 -11.56
N ILE A 156 9.62 9.08 -10.55
CA ILE A 156 9.11 9.05 -9.18
C ILE A 156 10.21 9.39 -8.18
N CYS A 157 9.84 9.90 -7.02
CA CYS A 157 10.81 10.14 -5.96
C CYS A 157 11.30 8.83 -5.35
N SER A 158 12.58 8.77 -4.96
CA SER A 158 13.11 7.67 -4.17
C SER A 158 13.79 8.15 -2.90
N ILE A 159 13.72 7.33 -1.87
CA ILE A 159 14.41 7.49 -0.60
C ILE A 159 15.15 6.20 -0.34
N GLY A 160 16.47 6.24 -0.35
CA GLY A 160 17.29 5.05 -0.16
C GLY A 160 18.70 5.40 0.30
N LEU A 161 19.42 4.38 0.68
CA LEU A 161 20.85 4.43 0.93
C LEU A 161 21.58 3.83 -0.28
N SER A 162 22.78 4.30 -0.56
CA SER A 162 23.63 3.65 -1.57
C SER A 162 24.07 2.28 -1.07
N ASP A 163 23.46 1.24 -1.60
CA ASP A 163 23.79 -0.16 -1.25
C ASP A 163 25.22 -0.53 -1.66
N VAL A 164 25.75 0.07 -2.73
CA VAL A 164 27.17 -0.07 -3.10
C VAL A 164 28.05 0.48 -1.99
N ASN A 165 27.78 1.70 -1.51
CA ASN A 165 28.56 2.29 -0.42
C ASN A 165 28.42 1.48 0.88
N ALA A 166 27.24 0.95 1.17
CA ALA A 166 27.04 0.07 2.33
C ALA A 166 27.91 -1.20 2.24
N GLY A 167 28.02 -1.80 1.06
CA GLY A 167 28.91 -2.92 0.80
C GLY A 167 30.40 -2.55 0.96
N MET A 168 30.81 -1.37 0.46
CA MET A 168 32.19 -0.88 0.63
C MET A 168 32.54 -0.64 2.09
N LEU A 169 31.67 0.04 2.86
CA LEU A 169 31.86 0.30 4.28
C LEU A 169 31.97 -0.99 5.09
N LEU A 170 31.17 -2.00 4.76
CA LEU A 170 31.25 -3.31 5.39
C LEU A 170 32.59 -3.97 5.14
N ALA A 171 33.08 -3.93 3.89
CA ALA A 171 34.40 -4.47 3.56
C ALA A 171 35.53 -3.73 4.31
N ASP A 172 35.49 -2.40 4.34
CA ASP A 172 36.48 -1.60 5.07
C ASP A 172 36.51 -1.97 6.56
N HIS A 173 35.37 -2.09 7.18
CA HIS A 173 35.27 -2.46 8.58
C HIS A 173 35.87 -3.85 8.83
N LEU A 174 35.52 -4.86 8.06
CA LEU A 174 36.03 -6.21 8.19
C LEU A 174 37.54 -6.29 7.92
N LEU A 175 38.05 -5.56 6.94
CA LEU A 175 39.46 -5.48 6.64
C LEU A 175 40.25 -4.79 7.75
N ALA A 176 39.72 -3.73 8.35
CA ALA A 176 40.32 -3.04 9.49
C ALA A 176 40.44 -3.96 10.72
N LEU A 177 39.46 -4.88 10.90
CA LEU A 177 39.51 -5.91 11.96
C LEU A 177 40.46 -7.08 11.63
N GLY A 178 41.17 -7.04 10.49
CA GLY A 178 42.15 -8.05 10.10
C GLY A 178 41.57 -9.26 9.35
N HIS A 179 40.27 -9.28 9.08
CA HIS A 179 39.67 -10.35 8.28
C HIS A 179 40.18 -10.31 6.84
N ARG A 180 40.36 -11.48 6.23
CA ARG A 180 40.94 -11.60 4.87
C ARG A 180 40.05 -12.39 3.92
N ARG A 181 39.22 -13.28 4.41
CA ARG A 181 38.26 -14.07 3.63
C ARG A 181 36.86 -13.74 4.09
N PHE A 182 35.95 -13.55 3.14
CA PHE A 182 34.57 -13.20 3.41
C PHE A 182 33.61 -14.20 2.79
N ALA A 183 32.49 -14.42 3.44
CA ALA A 183 31.34 -15.10 2.87
C ALA A 183 30.14 -14.15 2.83
N PHE A 184 29.49 -14.07 1.70
CA PHE A 184 28.28 -13.28 1.52
C PHE A 184 27.06 -14.21 1.44
N ILE A 185 26.33 -14.34 2.54
CA ILE A 185 25.13 -15.16 2.58
C ILE A 185 23.96 -14.39 2.01
N SER A 186 23.37 -14.90 0.95
CA SER A 186 22.23 -14.31 0.26
C SER A 186 21.09 -15.31 0.05
N THR A 187 19.94 -14.81 -0.40
CA THR A 187 18.84 -15.69 -0.84
C THR A 187 19.12 -16.23 -2.24
N GLN A 188 18.43 -17.30 -2.63
CA GLN A 188 18.52 -17.87 -3.98
C GLN A 188 18.35 -16.80 -5.08
N SER A 189 19.06 -16.99 -6.20
CA SER A 189 19.22 -16.03 -7.30
C SER A 189 17.90 -15.44 -7.84
N GLU A 190 16.82 -16.22 -7.89
CA GLU A 190 15.50 -15.77 -8.37
C GLU A 190 14.84 -14.71 -7.48
N ARG A 191 15.35 -14.51 -6.26
CA ARG A 191 14.88 -13.51 -5.30
C ARG A 191 15.93 -12.45 -4.97
N PHE A 192 16.97 -12.36 -5.79
CA PHE A 192 18.02 -11.36 -5.62
C PHE A 192 17.43 -9.96 -5.86
N THR A 193 17.37 -9.14 -4.83
CA THR A 193 16.97 -7.74 -4.99
C THR A 193 18.15 -6.92 -5.50
N LEU A 194 17.87 -5.82 -6.19
CA LEU A 194 18.89 -4.88 -6.66
C LEU A 194 19.81 -4.42 -5.50
N ALA A 195 19.24 -4.13 -4.35
CA ALA A 195 19.96 -3.76 -3.14
C ALA A 195 21.03 -4.79 -2.72
N ARG A 196 20.70 -6.10 -2.79
CA ARG A 196 21.67 -7.15 -2.45
C ARG A 196 22.79 -7.29 -3.47
N GLN A 197 22.45 -7.14 -4.75
CA GLN A 197 23.45 -7.14 -5.82
C GLN A 197 24.42 -5.96 -5.66
N GLN A 198 23.89 -4.80 -5.36
CA GLN A 198 24.68 -3.58 -5.15
C GLN A 198 25.57 -3.69 -3.90
N ARG A 199 25.10 -4.28 -2.80
CA ARG A 199 25.93 -4.54 -1.61
C ARG A 199 27.07 -5.50 -1.92
N LEU A 200 26.78 -6.59 -2.61
CA LEU A 200 27.84 -7.53 -3.03
C LEU A 200 28.84 -6.87 -3.98
N GLU A 201 28.36 -6.04 -4.92
CA GLU A 201 29.21 -5.28 -5.80
C GLU A 201 30.11 -4.30 -5.03
N GLY A 202 29.56 -3.55 -4.08
CA GLY A 202 30.32 -2.66 -3.21
C GLY A 202 31.41 -3.40 -2.43
N LEU A 203 31.05 -4.56 -1.85
CA LEU A 203 32.00 -5.43 -1.14
C LEU A 203 33.12 -5.88 -2.07
N ARG A 204 32.82 -6.34 -3.29
CA ARG A 204 33.81 -6.76 -4.29
C ARG A 204 34.70 -5.60 -4.74
N ARG A 205 34.15 -4.41 -4.98
CA ARG A 205 34.91 -3.24 -5.37
C ARG A 205 35.97 -2.87 -4.33
N GLN A 206 35.59 -2.88 -3.06
CA GLN A 206 36.51 -2.53 -1.97
C GLN A 206 37.58 -3.58 -1.77
N MET A 207 37.22 -4.87 -1.83
CA MET A 207 38.17 -5.96 -1.78
C MET A 207 39.20 -5.92 -2.92
N LYS A 208 38.73 -5.62 -4.13
CA LYS A 208 39.61 -5.43 -5.30
C LYS A 208 40.55 -4.25 -5.13
N ALA A 209 40.07 -3.13 -4.61
CA ALA A 209 40.89 -1.95 -4.32
C ALA A 209 42.01 -2.26 -3.32
N CYS A 210 41.77 -3.19 -2.40
CA CYS A 210 42.77 -3.66 -1.42
C CYS A 210 43.61 -4.86 -1.92
N GLY A 211 43.55 -5.23 -3.21
CA GLY A 211 44.29 -6.34 -3.82
C GLY A 211 43.83 -7.75 -3.40
N LYS A 212 42.54 -7.89 -3.04
CA LYS A 212 41.98 -9.13 -2.47
C LYS A 212 40.67 -9.60 -3.14
N ALA A 213 40.55 -9.38 -4.45
CA ALA A 213 39.33 -9.59 -5.20
C ALA A 213 38.76 -11.02 -5.16
N ASP A 214 39.62 -12.04 -4.95
CA ASP A 214 39.25 -13.44 -5.14
C ASP A 214 38.87 -14.17 -3.82
N GLU A 215 38.70 -13.44 -2.73
CA GLU A 215 38.48 -14.01 -1.40
C GLU A 215 37.01 -13.85 -0.90
N ILE A 216 36.04 -13.78 -1.83
CA ILE A 216 34.61 -13.68 -1.50
C ILE A 216 33.85 -14.89 -2.02
N GLU A 217 33.33 -15.72 -1.13
CA GLU A 217 32.36 -16.78 -1.41
C GLU A 217 30.92 -16.20 -1.35
N VAL A 218 30.04 -16.66 -2.26
CA VAL A 218 28.64 -16.23 -2.34
C VAL A 218 27.71 -17.43 -2.29
#